data_f54efd69082f8e2c5632f1f2add48f99
#
_entry.id   f54efd69082f8e2c5632f1f2add48f99
#
_cell.length_a   1.000
_cell.length_b   1.000
_cell.length_c   1.000
_cell.angle_alpha   90.00
_cell.angle_beta   90.00
_cell.angle_gamma   90.00
#
_symmetry.space_group_name_H-M   'P 1'
#
loop_
_entity.id
_entity.type
_entity.pdbx_description
1 polymer ?
#
loop_
_entity_poly.entity_id
_entity_poly.type
_entity_poly.pdbx_seq_one_letter_code
_entity_poly.pdbx_strand_id
1 'polypeptide(L)'
;MKEYFVYEIKNKEVYDDFIQYMLEHSDFFSVIYFRNRKDSPLNKYLKEYKKILRPYILHAENTRKWPNTETWNGRSVYRIAFYYADMKCYDVLTRVNDIFEWHYPRAPMDLCFYKNGYCWFALTAHEEMAYLYTNNEKEIQELRELGVMVEFSEDNARLFHYDLEKEMNHYRTKILNKKL
;
A
#
# COMPACT_ATOMS: atom_id res chain seq x y z
N MET A 1 4.13 17.93 7.37
CA MET A 1 3.04 17.05 7.78
C MET A 1 3.48 16.33 9.02
N LYS A 2 2.58 16.07 9.96
CA LYS A 2 2.88 15.30 11.17
C LYS A 2 2.98 13.82 10.83
N GLU A 3 3.91 13.12 11.46
CA GLU A 3 4.07 11.68 11.40
C GLU A 3 3.59 11.03 12.69
N TYR A 4 2.86 9.94 12.55
CA TYR A 4 2.40 9.12 13.66
C TYR A 4 2.79 7.67 13.41
N PHE A 5 3.32 7.02 14.42
CA PHE A 5 3.64 5.60 14.40
C PHE A 5 2.41 4.76 14.78
N VAL A 6 2.09 3.77 13.95
CA VAL A 6 1.04 2.78 14.24
C VAL A 6 1.74 1.52 14.75
N TYR A 7 1.62 1.24 16.01
CA TYR A 7 2.36 0.14 16.64
C TYR A 7 1.52 -1.10 16.94
N GLU A 8 0.20 -0.98 16.95
CA GLU A 8 -0.69 -2.11 17.19
C GLU A 8 -2.09 -1.89 16.59
N ILE A 9 -2.64 -2.95 16.05
CA ILE A 9 -4.08 -3.12 15.77
C ILE A 9 -4.55 -4.31 16.61
N LYS A 10 -5.41 -4.04 17.59
CA LYS A 10 -5.72 -4.96 18.69
C LYS A 10 -6.17 -6.37 18.27
N ASN A 11 -6.93 -6.49 17.20
CA ASN A 11 -7.49 -7.76 16.75
C ASN A 11 -7.99 -7.66 15.31
N LYS A 12 -8.49 -8.77 14.79
CA LYS A 12 -9.00 -8.88 13.42
C LYS A 12 -10.17 -7.94 13.11
N GLU A 13 -11.08 -7.73 14.04
CA GLU A 13 -12.24 -6.84 13.86
C GLU A 13 -11.77 -5.39 13.67
N VAL A 14 -10.88 -4.92 14.55
CA VAL A 14 -10.25 -3.59 14.41
C VAL A 14 -9.46 -3.46 13.12
N TYR A 15 -8.79 -4.51 12.67
CA TYR A 15 -8.10 -4.52 11.39
C TYR A 15 -9.08 -4.37 10.21
N ASP A 16 -10.20 -5.06 10.27
CA ASP A 16 -11.23 -4.97 9.22
C ASP A 16 -11.85 -3.57 9.14
N ASP A 17 -12.16 -2.97 10.29
CA ASP A 17 -12.65 -1.59 10.39
C ASP A 17 -11.58 -0.59 9.91
N PHE A 18 -10.32 -0.82 10.26
CA PHE A 18 -9.19 -0.03 9.76
C PHE A 18 -9.10 -0.08 8.23
N ILE A 19 -9.19 -1.25 7.62
CA ILE A 19 -9.16 -1.39 6.15
C ILE A 19 -10.34 -0.69 5.50
N GLN A 20 -11.55 -0.80 6.09
CA GLN A 20 -12.70 -0.08 5.62
C GLN A 20 -12.45 1.44 5.65
N TYR A 21 -12.01 1.95 6.80
CA TYR A 21 -11.67 3.37 6.97
C TYR A 21 -10.64 3.83 5.94
N MET A 22 -9.57 3.06 5.75
CA MET A 22 -8.52 3.40 4.78
C MET A 22 -9.04 3.44 3.34
N LEU A 23 -9.92 2.50 2.93
CA LEU A 23 -10.54 2.51 1.61
C LEU A 23 -11.47 3.71 1.40
N GLU A 24 -12.23 4.10 2.41
CA GLU A 24 -13.17 5.24 2.33
C GLU A 24 -12.45 6.60 2.30
N HIS A 25 -11.24 6.69 2.87
CA HIS A 25 -10.49 7.94 3.02
C HIS A 25 -9.28 8.08 2.09
N SER A 26 -9.09 7.15 1.16
CA SER A 26 -7.97 7.15 0.22
C SER A 26 -8.43 7.20 -1.24
N ASP A 27 -7.59 7.76 -2.10
CA ASP A 27 -7.84 7.79 -3.54
C ASP A 27 -7.41 6.46 -4.19
N PHE A 28 -6.29 5.91 -3.73
CA PHE A 28 -5.71 4.67 -4.21
C PHE A 28 -4.81 4.03 -3.15
N PHE A 29 -4.45 2.77 -3.39
CA PHE A 29 -3.47 2.04 -2.58
C PHE A 29 -2.44 1.34 -3.45
N SER A 30 -1.33 0.97 -2.87
CA SER A 30 -0.32 0.16 -3.54
C SER A 30 0.09 -1.05 -2.72
N VAL A 31 0.58 -2.07 -3.43
CA VAL A 31 1.27 -3.21 -2.84
C VAL A 31 2.49 -3.58 -3.67
N ILE A 32 3.45 -4.25 -3.05
CA ILE A 32 4.68 -4.67 -3.69
C ILE A 32 4.63 -6.16 -4.00
N TYR A 33 4.88 -6.52 -5.25
CA TYR A 33 5.07 -7.89 -5.68
C TYR A 33 6.55 -8.17 -5.89
N PHE A 34 7.06 -9.18 -5.22
CA PHE A 34 8.37 -9.69 -5.51
C PHE A 34 8.38 -10.34 -6.90
N ARG A 35 9.28 -9.91 -7.78
CA ARG A 35 9.44 -10.51 -9.09
C ARG A 35 10.30 -11.74 -8.97
N ASN A 36 9.69 -12.89 -8.86
CA ASN A 36 10.40 -14.17 -8.81
C ASN A 36 11.24 -14.43 -10.05
N ARG A 37 12.41 -15.08 -9.86
CA ARG A 37 13.13 -15.77 -10.91
C ARG A 37 12.20 -16.81 -11.55
N LYS A 38 12.42 -17.12 -12.83
CA LYS A 38 11.58 -18.02 -13.65
C LYS A 38 11.18 -19.33 -12.97
N ASP A 39 11.97 -19.79 -12.01
CA ASP A 39 11.88 -21.13 -11.39
C ASP A 39 11.18 -21.14 -10.03
N SER A 40 10.73 -20.00 -9.50
CA SER A 40 9.97 -19.97 -8.25
C SER A 40 8.48 -19.99 -8.57
N PRO A 41 7.73 -21.03 -8.17
CA PRO A 41 6.28 -21.02 -8.34
C PRO A 41 5.73 -19.80 -7.60
N LEU A 42 5.07 -18.88 -8.32
CA LEU A 42 4.31 -17.80 -7.70
C LEU A 42 3.39 -18.46 -6.68
N ASN A 43 3.53 -18.07 -5.42
CA ASN A 43 2.66 -18.52 -4.37
C ASN A 43 1.20 -18.40 -4.84
N LYS A 44 0.39 -19.42 -4.59
CA LYS A 44 -1.02 -19.49 -4.98
C LYS A 44 -1.77 -18.23 -4.52
N TYR A 45 -1.52 -17.76 -3.31
CA TYR A 45 -2.16 -16.57 -2.73
C TYR A 45 -1.84 -15.28 -3.51
N LEU A 46 -0.58 -15.07 -3.90
CA LEU A 46 -0.20 -13.88 -4.70
C LEU A 46 -0.87 -13.86 -6.08
N LYS A 47 -1.12 -15.02 -6.69
CA LYS A 47 -1.87 -15.12 -7.94
C LYS A 47 -3.33 -14.74 -7.75
N GLU A 48 -3.92 -15.11 -6.63
CA GLU A 48 -5.30 -14.75 -6.28
C GLU A 48 -5.43 -13.23 -6.06
N TYR A 49 -4.53 -12.61 -5.27
CA TYR A 49 -4.50 -11.16 -5.11
C TYR A 49 -4.44 -10.44 -6.46
N LYS A 50 -3.51 -10.82 -7.33
CA LYS A 50 -3.41 -10.25 -8.68
C LYS A 50 -4.66 -10.43 -9.52
N LYS A 51 -5.32 -11.58 -9.43
CA LYS A 51 -6.55 -11.88 -10.18
C LYS A 51 -7.70 -11.00 -9.70
N ILE A 52 -7.90 -10.90 -8.38
CA ILE A 52 -9.03 -10.17 -7.79
C ILE A 52 -8.83 -8.66 -7.96
N LEU A 53 -7.62 -8.15 -7.73
CA LEU A 53 -7.30 -6.73 -7.83
C LEU A 53 -7.15 -6.23 -9.28
N ARG A 54 -7.09 -7.12 -10.28
CA ARG A 54 -6.91 -6.75 -11.69
C ARG A 54 -7.90 -5.69 -12.20
N PRO A 55 -9.21 -5.74 -11.89
CA PRO A 55 -10.17 -4.74 -12.35
C PRO A 55 -9.90 -3.32 -11.82
N TYR A 56 -9.21 -3.20 -10.70
CA TYR A 56 -8.94 -1.94 -10.00
C TYR A 56 -7.57 -1.37 -10.27
N ILE A 57 -6.77 -2.02 -11.15
CA ILE A 57 -5.40 -1.60 -11.40
C ILE A 57 -5.34 -0.25 -12.13
N LEU A 58 -4.60 0.68 -11.58
CA LEU A 58 -4.29 1.97 -12.15
C LEU A 58 -3.00 1.92 -12.94
N HIS A 59 -1.95 1.47 -12.29
CA HIS A 59 -0.60 1.42 -12.83
C HIS A 59 0.22 0.32 -12.15
N ALA A 60 1.24 -0.18 -12.82
CA ALA A 60 2.23 -1.05 -12.20
C ALA A 60 3.57 -0.97 -12.92
N GLU A 61 4.63 -0.79 -12.15
CA GLU A 61 5.99 -0.63 -12.67
C GLU A 61 7.02 -1.43 -11.86
N ASN A 62 8.18 -1.63 -12.46
CA ASN A 62 9.32 -2.17 -11.72
C ASN A 62 9.96 -1.06 -10.92
N THR A 63 10.25 -1.32 -9.65
CA THR A 63 10.83 -0.32 -8.74
C THR A 63 11.90 -0.93 -7.85
N ARG A 64 12.74 -0.07 -7.30
CA ARG A 64 13.65 -0.35 -6.19
C ARG A 64 13.34 0.52 -4.98
N LYS A 65 12.36 1.43 -5.14
CA LYS A 65 11.97 2.37 -4.10
C LYS A 65 10.45 2.45 -4.01
N TRP A 66 9.94 2.38 -2.80
CA TRP A 66 8.54 2.59 -2.45
C TRP A 66 8.47 3.25 -1.06
N PRO A 67 7.32 3.62 -0.53
CA PRO A 67 7.24 4.32 0.74
C PRO A 67 8.08 3.65 1.82
N ASN A 68 8.94 4.43 2.48
CA ASN A 68 9.86 4.03 3.55
C ASN A 68 10.88 2.94 3.22
N THR A 69 10.98 2.50 1.96
CA THR A 69 11.89 1.41 1.58
C THR A 69 12.67 1.75 0.32
N GLU A 70 13.99 1.50 0.36
CA GLU A 70 14.87 1.54 -0.81
C GLU A 70 15.82 0.34 -0.81
N THR A 71 15.85 -0.40 -1.92
CA THR A 71 16.68 -1.60 -2.03
C THR A 71 18.00 -1.33 -2.77
N TRP A 72 19.12 -1.66 -2.15
CA TRP A 72 20.47 -1.47 -2.69
C TRP A 72 20.94 -2.63 -3.57
N ASN A 73 20.32 -3.80 -3.46
CA ASN A 73 20.72 -4.99 -4.21
C ASN A 73 20.30 -4.92 -5.68
N GLY A 74 21.26 -4.71 -6.58
CA GLY A 74 21.07 -4.56 -8.02
C GLY A 74 20.41 -5.74 -8.75
N ARG A 75 20.14 -6.87 -8.07
CA ARG A 75 19.55 -8.10 -8.65
C ARG A 75 18.08 -8.31 -8.31
N SER A 76 17.58 -7.72 -7.24
CA SER A 76 16.17 -7.87 -6.84
C SER A 76 15.31 -6.90 -7.63
N VAL A 77 14.29 -7.41 -8.28
CA VAL A 77 13.32 -6.60 -9.02
C VAL A 77 11.98 -6.75 -8.33
N TYR A 78 11.52 -5.64 -7.78
CA TYR A 78 10.20 -5.53 -7.20
C TYR A 78 9.26 -4.86 -8.20
N ARG A 79 7.99 -5.13 -8.08
CA ARG A 79 6.95 -4.49 -8.86
C ARG A 79 5.95 -3.85 -7.92
N ILE A 80 5.90 -2.54 -7.91
CA ILE A 80 4.81 -1.81 -7.27
C ILE A 80 3.59 -1.82 -8.18
N ALA A 81 2.42 -2.05 -7.60
CA ALA A 81 1.15 -1.96 -8.31
C ALA A 81 0.19 -1.08 -7.52
N PHE A 82 -0.42 -0.13 -8.21
CA PHE A 82 -1.38 0.84 -7.68
C PHE A 82 -2.78 0.46 -8.12
N TYR A 83 -3.74 0.58 -7.20
CA TYR A 83 -5.13 0.20 -7.39
C TYR A 83 -6.06 1.29 -6.85
N TYR A 84 -7.21 1.51 -7.49
CA TYR A 84 -8.25 2.35 -6.91
C TYR A 84 -8.64 1.87 -5.52
N ALA A 85 -8.81 2.80 -4.59
CA ALA A 85 -9.39 2.52 -3.28
C ALA A 85 -10.92 2.40 -3.44
N ASP A 86 -11.39 1.21 -3.78
CA ASP A 86 -12.81 0.87 -3.96
C ASP A 86 -13.22 -0.14 -2.89
N MET A 87 -14.38 0.02 -2.28
CA MET A 87 -14.90 -0.90 -1.25
C MET A 87 -15.04 -2.36 -1.74
N LYS A 88 -15.11 -2.58 -3.05
CA LYS A 88 -15.03 -3.93 -3.62
C LYS A 88 -13.66 -4.61 -3.42
N CYS A 89 -12.64 -3.87 -3.03
CA CYS A 89 -11.35 -4.42 -2.63
C CYS A 89 -11.33 -4.90 -1.17
N TYR A 90 -12.34 -4.58 -0.36
CA TYR A 90 -12.40 -4.89 1.07
C TYR A 90 -12.15 -6.37 1.36
N ASP A 91 -12.89 -7.29 0.74
CA ASP A 91 -12.77 -8.73 0.97
C ASP A 91 -11.38 -9.31 0.67
N VAL A 92 -10.64 -8.71 -0.25
CA VAL A 92 -9.29 -9.15 -0.56
C VAL A 92 -8.25 -8.53 0.36
N LEU A 93 -8.47 -7.30 0.82
CA LEU A 93 -7.57 -6.63 1.75
C LEU A 93 -7.72 -7.16 3.18
N THR A 94 -8.89 -7.66 3.55
CA THR A 94 -9.17 -8.25 4.87
C THR A 94 -8.87 -9.76 4.97
N ARG A 95 -8.15 -10.36 4.00
CA ARG A 95 -7.75 -11.78 4.04
C ARG A 95 -6.65 -12.09 5.03
N VAL A 96 -5.88 -11.11 5.42
CA VAL A 96 -4.89 -11.18 6.50
C VAL A 96 -5.54 -10.73 7.82
N ASN A 97 -4.91 -11.03 8.95
CA ASN A 97 -5.48 -10.71 10.26
C ASN A 97 -4.90 -9.44 10.88
N ASP A 98 -3.78 -8.97 10.32
CA ASP A 98 -3.02 -7.85 10.86
C ASP A 98 -2.28 -7.10 9.75
N ILE A 99 -1.96 -5.81 9.96
CA ILE A 99 -1.18 -5.01 8.99
C ILE A 99 0.19 -5.62 8.71
N PHE A 100 0.84 -6.20 9.70
CA PHE A 100 2.19 -6.78 9.56
C PHE A 100 2.19 -8.14 8.86
N GLU A 101 1.03 -8.73 8.57
CA GLU A 101 0.93 -9.91 7.70
C GLU A 101 1.04 -9.58 6.19
N TRP A 102 1.08 -8.28 5.81
CA TRP A 102 1.31 -7.84 4.44
C TRP A 102 2.75 -8.07 4.00
N HIS A 103 3.16 -9.32 3.95
CA HIS A 103 4.46 -9.76 3.45
C HIS A 103 4.40 -11.16 2.85
N TYR A 104 5.38 -11.47 1.97
CA TYR A 104 5.55 -12.80 1.39
C TYR A 104 5.78 -13.85 2.51
N PRO A 105 5.19 -15.04 2.42
CA PRO A 105 4.37 -15.61 1.31
C PRO A 105 2.86 -15.42 1.44
N ARG A 106 2.35 -14.79 2.49
CA ARG A 106 0.91 -14.71 2.80
C ARG A 106 0.16 -13.71 1.90
N ALA A 107 0.75 -12.54 1.70
CA ALA A 107 0.19 -11.45 0.93
C ALA A 107 1.26 -10.78 0.05
N PRO A 108 0.89 -9.89 -0.88
CA PRO A 108 1.81 -8.90 -1.40
C PRO A 108 2.43 -8.09 -0.27
N MET A 109 3.61 -7.49 -0.49
CA MET A 109 4.31 -6.76 0.56
C MET A 109 3.81 -5.32 0.67
N ASP A 110 3.92 -4.75 1.87
CA ASP A 110 3.92 -3.33 2.14
C ASP A 110 2.69 -2.59 1.56
N LEU A 111 1.52 -2.87 2.13
CA LEU A 111 0.28 -2.16 1.78
C LEU A 111 0.39 -0.69 2.17
N CYS A 112 0.28 0.20 1.19
CA CYS A 112 0.32 1.65 1.41
C CYS A 112 -0.93 2.31 0.84
N PHE A 113 -1.45 3.33 1.52
CA PHE A 113 -2.61 4.10 1.08
C PHE A 113 -2.23 5.55 0.75
N TYR A 114 -2.90 6.12 -0.27
CA TYR A 114 -2.59 7.43 -0.83
C TYR A 114 -3.82 8.33 -0.86
N LYS A 115 -3.58 9.61 -0.56
CA LYS A 115 -4.58 10.67 -0.56
C LYS A 115 -3.97 11.94 -1.15
N ASN A 116 -4.62 12.54 -2.13
CA ASN A 116 -4.12 13.72 -2.84
C ASN A 116 -2.69 13.53 -3.40
N GLY A 117 -2.38 12.33 -3.90
CA GLY A 117 -1.06 12.00 -4.45
C GLY A 117 0.03 11.69 -3.41
N TYR A 118 -0.24 11.81 -2.12
CA TYR A 118 0.71 11.49 -1.05
C TYR A 118 0.39 10.17 -0.38
N CYS A 119 1.43 9.40 -0.08
CA CYS A 119 1.31 8.23 0.79
C CYS A 119 1.01 8.73 2.20
N TRP A 120 -0.23 8.53 2.67
CA TRP A 120 -0.64 8.95 4.00
C TRP A 120 -0.67 7.82 5.03
N PHE A 121 -0.63 6.56 4.55
CA PHE A 121 -0.30 5.39 5.35
C PHE A 121 0.76 4.58 4.63
N ALA A 122 1.89 4.37 5.27
CA ALA A 122 3.02 3.60 4.76
C ALA A 122 3.35 2.45 5.70
N LEU A 123 3.46 1.26 5.14
CA LEU A 123 3.78 0.03 5.85
C LEU A 123 5.08 -0.57 5.32
N THR A 124 5.97 -0.95 6.24
CA THR A 124 7.13 -1.82 5.99
C THR A 124 6.93 -3.06 6.86
N ALA A 125 6.13 -4.00 6.35
CA ALA A 125 5.57 -5.09 7.15
C ALA A 125 6.62 -6.04 7.75
N HIS A 126 7.71 -6.31 7.04
CA HIS A 126 8.79 -7.19 7.52
C HIS A 126 9.67 -6.56 8.60
N GLU A 127 9.59 -5.25 8.79
CA GLU A 127 10.25 -4.49 9.87
C GLU A 127 9.28 -4.12 10.99
N GLU A 128 8.00 -4.52 10.87
CA GLU A 128 6.92 -4.16 11.80
C GLU A 128 6.79 -2.65 12.00
N MET A 129 6.99 -1.88 10.92
CA MET A 129 6.89 -0.42 10.94
C MET A 129 5.71 0.06 10.10
N ALA A 130 4.84 0.85 10.71
CA ALA A 130 3.70 1.46 10.03
C ALA A 130 3.55 2.92 10.47
N TYR A 131 3.31 3.81 9.50
CA TYR A 131 3.25 5.25 9.72
C TYR A 131 2.02 5.86 9.07
N LEU A 132 1.43 6.83 9.76
CA LEU A 132 0.40 7.73 9.25
C LEU A 132 0.96 9.14 9.12
N TYR A 133 0.65 9.79 8.01
CA TYR A 133 1.11 11.14 7.69
C TYR A 133 -0.11 12.04 7.49
N THR A 134 -0.44 12.84 8.50
CA THR A 134 -1.58 13.76 8.42
C THR A 134 -1.37 14.98 9.31
N ASN A 135 -2.01 16.11 8.98
CA ASN A 135 -2.19 17.27 9.87
C ASN A 135 -3.60 17.29 10.47
N ASN A 136 -4.46 16.36 10.07
CA ASN A 136 -5.84 16.30 10.52
C ASN A 136 -5.94 15.46 11.80
N GLU A 137 -5.98 16.13 12.94
CA GLU A 137 -6.10 15.49 14.26
C GLU A 137 -7.39 14.63 14.39
N LYS A 138 -8.43 14.98 13.63
CA LYS A 138 -9.68 14.23 13.63
C LYS A 138 -9.50 12.82 13.05
N GLU A 139 -8.72 12.66 11.97
CA GLU A 139 -8.39 11.33 11.41
C GLU A 139 -7.67 10.45 12.43
N ILE A 140 -6.74 11.03 13.19
CA ILE A 140 -6.03 10.30 14.25
C ILE A 140 -6.98 9.91 15.39
N GLN A 141 -7.90 10.79 15.76
CA GLN A 141 -8.90 10.50 16.79
C GLN A 141 -9.85 9.39 16.34
N GLU A 142 -10.36 9.43 15.11
CA GLU A 142 -11.23 8.41 14.53
C GLU A 142 -10.54 7.04 14.51
N LEU A 143 -9.27 6.97 14.10
CA LEU A 143 -8.50 5.72 14.10
C LEU A 143 -8.28 5.18 15.52
N ARG A 144 -8.04 6.04 16.50
CA ARG A 144 -7.93 5.63 17.91
C ARG A 144 -9.26 5.09 18.46
N GLU A 145 -10.38 5.69 18.07
CA GLU A 145 -11.73 5.23 18.44
C GLU A 145 -12.06 3.86 17.83
N LEU A 146 -11.55 3.56 16.65
CA LEU A 146 -11.61 2.21 16.07
C LEU A 146 -10.75 1.18 16.85
N GLY A 147 -9.80 1.63 17.66
CA GLY A 147 -8.90 0.77 18.41
C GLY A 147 -7.50 0.61 17.80
N VAL A 148 -7.15 1.44 16.82
CA VAL A 148 -5.78 1.52 16.27
C VAL A 148 -4.90 2.29 17.26
N MET A 149 -3.79 1.68 17.66
CA MET A 149 -2.85 2.30 18.60
C MET A 149 -1.85 3.17 17.84
N VAL A 150 -1.98 4.49 18.01
CA VAL A 150 -1.25 5.51 17.24
C VAL A 150 -0.57 6.49 18.17
N GLU A 151 0.75 6.67 17.99
CA GLU A 151 1.56 7.65 18.74
C GLU A 151 2.17 8.68 17.78
N PHE A 152 2.28 9.92 18.27
CA PHE A 152 2.98 10.98 17.54
C PHE A 152 4.47 10.65 17.47
N SER A 153 5.06 10.74 16.28
CA SER A 153 6.46 10.46 16.03
C SER A 153 7.26 11.75 15.79
N GLU A 154 6.95 12.49 14.73
CA GLU A 154 7.65 13.74 14.43
C GLU A 154 6.82 14.75 13.63
N ASP A 155 7.28 16.03 13.65
CA ASP A 155 6.83 17.07 12.74
C ASP A 155 7.67 17.10 11.46
N ASN A 156 7.07 17.55 10.35
CA ASN A 156 7.75 17.73 9.05
C ASN A 156 8.32 16.45 8.43
N ALA A 157 7.60 15.35 8.60
CA ALA A 157 7.92 14.07 7.98
C ALA A 157 8.14 14.17 6.46
N ARG A 158 9.09 13.39 5.96
CA ARG A 158 9.33 13.27 4.52
C ARG A 158 8.27 12.38 3.90
N LEU A 159 7.45 12.95 3.01
CA LEU A 159 6.38 12.23 2.34
C LEU A 159 6.86 11.58 1.05
N PHE A 160 6.37 10.38 0.81
CA PHE A 160 6.45 9.77 -0.51
C PHE A 160 5.28 10.28 -1.36
N HIS A 161 5.62 11.11 -2.37
CA HIS A 161 4.65 11.61 -3.35
C HIS A 161 4.66 10.72 -4.59
N TYR A 162 3.48 10.36 -5.06
CA TYR A 162 3.28 9.62 -6.31
C TYR A 162 2.31 10.39 -7.21
N ASP A 163 2.82 10.94 -8.29
CA ASP A 163 2.02 11.66 -9.28
C ASP A 163 1.36 10.65 -10.23
N LEU A 164 0.21 10.12 -9.80
CA LEU A 164 -0.55 9.13 -10.53
C LEU A 164 -0.97 9.64 -11.91
N GLU A 165 -1.34 10.92 -12.02
CA GLU A 165 -1.84 11.52 -13.25
C GLU A 165 -0.73 11.59 -14.31
N LYS A 166 0.46 12.00 -13.92
CA LYS A 166 1.65 12.02 -14.77
C LYS A 166 2.04 10.62 -15.25
N GLU A 167 2.06 9.65 -14.36
CA GLU A 167 2.40 8.27 -14.69
C GLU A 167 1.33 7.61 -15.58
N MET A 168 0.05 7.86 -15.33
CA MET A 168 -1.04 7.37 -16.19
C MET A 168 -0.97 7.98 -17.60
N ASN A 169 -0.67 9.28 -17.72
CA ASN A 169 -0.52 9.94 -19.01
C ASN A 169 0.69 9.38 -19.78
N HIS A 170 1.82 9.16 -19.10
CA HIS A 170 2.98 8.50 -19.71
C HIS A 170 2.64 7.09 -20.21
N TYR A 171 1.89 6.33 -19.45
CA TYR A 171 1.47 4.97 -19.83
C TYR A 171 0.49 4.96 -21.00
N ARG A 172 -0.50 5.87 -21.03
CA ARG A 172 -1.43 6.05 -22.16
C ARG A 172 -0.69 6.38 -23.46
N THR A 173 0.26 7.32 -23.40
CA THR A 173 1.09 7.70 -24.55
C THR A 173 1.93 6.53 -25.07
N LYS A 174 2.48 5.72 -24.15
CA LYS A 174 3.30 4.55 -24.50
C LYS A 174 2.49 3.41 -25.14
N ILE A 175 1.21 3.25 -24.76
CA ILE A 175 0.30 2.29 -25.38
C ILE A 175 -0.13 2.76 -26.77
N LEU A 176 -0.45 4.04 -26.93
CA LEU A 176 -0.82 4.62 -28.22
C LEU A 176 0.30 4.50 -29.24
N ASN A 177 1.55 4.79 -28.85
CA ASN A 177 2.73 4.68 -29.71
C ASN A 177 3.13 3.23 -30.09
N LYS A 178 2.63 2.22 -29.39
CA LYS A 178 2.85 0.81 -29.73
C LYS A 178 1.79 0.24 -30.68
N LYS A 179 0.71 0.99 -30.95
CA LYS A 179 -0.37 0.60 -31.86
C LYS A 179 -0.27 1.29 -33.23
N LEU A 180 0.75 2.14 -33.44
CA LEU A 180 1.19 2.72 -34.70
C LEU A 180 2.42 1.95 -35.18
#